data_fe25bb1b00573efcf0c401703ac2ec4e
#
_entry.id   fe25bb1b00573efcf0c401703ac2ec4e
#
_cell.length_a   1.000
_cell.length_b   1.000
_cell.length_c   1.000
_cell.angle_alpha   90.00
_cell.angle_beta   90.00
_cell.angle_gamma   90.00
#
_symmetry.space_group_name_H-M   'P 1'
#
loop_
_entity.id
_entity.type
_entity.pdbx_description
1 polymer ?
#
loop_
_entity_poly.entity_id
_entity_poly.type
_entity_poly.pdbx_seq_one_letter_code
_entity_poly.pdbx_strand_id
1 'polypeptide(L)'
;MKNIFGKAILLASALLFSITGTSCSNDDNTTSEKEKTYDMSGFAKGADVSWLTEMEKDGVKFYKQNGKATECMKLLREEGTNSIRLRVWVNPEGGWCGKDDVIAKAWRAQQLGFRLMIDFHYSD
;
A
#
# COMPACT_ATOMS: atom_id res chain seq x y z
N MET A 1 -37.42 -56.78 2.05
CA MET A 1 -38.89 -56.68 1.96
C MET A 1 -39.29 -55.26 1.63
N LYS A 2 -40.04 -55.12 0.51
CA LYS A 2 -40.98 -54.05 0.10
C LYS A 2 -40.41 -52.66 -0.05
N ASN A 3 -40.09 -52.15 -1.29
CA ASN A 3 -40.95 -51.57 -2.33
C ASN A 3 -41.96 -50.53 -1.81
N ILE A 4 -41.94 -49.32 -2.42
CA ILE A 4 -43.04 -48.76 -3.25
C ILE A 4 -42.62 -47.38 -3.73
N PHE A 5 -42.30 -47.19 -4.98
CA PHE A 5 -42.94 -46.49 -6.11
C PHE A 5 -43.84 -45.26 -5.80
N GLY A 6 -43.62 -44.19 -6.54
CA GLY A 6 -44.59 -43.10 -6.71
C GLY A 6 -43.96 -41.94 -7.45
N LYS A 7 -43.86 -42.00 -8.71
CA LYS A 7 -44.57 -41.31 -9.82
C LYS A 7 -44.30 -39.82 -9.97
N ALA A 8 -43.74 -39.57 -11.14
CA ALA A 8 -43.54 -38.31 -11.84
C ALA A 8 -44.84 -37.49 -12.03
N ILE A 9 -44.71 -36.20 -12.02
CA ILE A 9 -45.58 -35.29 -12.78
C ILE A 9 -44.72 -34.19 -13.41
N LEU A 10 -44.61 -34.26 -14.74
CA LEU A 10 -44.18 -33.18 -15.60
C LEU A 10 -45.27 -32.10 -15.62
N LEU A 11 -44.92 -30.88 -15.44
CA LEU A 11 -45.69 -29.74 -15.92
C LEU A 11 -44.76 -28.73 -16.53
N ALA A 12 -44.77 -28.72 -17.86
CA ALA A 12 -44.21 -27.66 -18.68
C ALA A 12 -45.12 -26.45 -18.61
N SER A 13 -44.58 -25.32 -18.28
CA SER A 13 -45.19 -24.04 -18.60
C SER A 13 -44.15 -23.06 -19.13
N ALA A 14 -44.26 -22.80 -20.42
CA ALA A 14 -43.57 -21.76 -21.12
C ALA A 14 -43.98 -20.41 -20.56
N LEU A 15 -43.04 -19.57 -20.16
CA LEU A 15 -43.27 -18.17 -19.86
C LEU A 15 -42.30 -17.30 -20.61
N LEU A 16 -42.87 -16.39 -21.35
CA LEU A 16 -42.30 -15.39 -22.24
C LEU A 16 -41.12 -14.63 -21.60
N PHE A 17 -40.06 -14.58 -22.34
CA PHE A 17 -38.91 -13.68 -22.11
C PHE A 17 -39.31 -12.25 -22.46
N SER A 18 -39.60 -11.43 -21.47
CA SER A 18 -39.63 -10.00 -21.62
C SER A 18 -38.20 -9.48 -21.37
N ILE A 19 -37.53 -9.09 -22.44
CA ILE A 19 -36.25 -8.39 -22.36
C ILE A 19 -36.53 -6.95 -21.96
N THR A 20 -36.50 -6.66 -20.67
CA THR A 20 -36.35 -5.28 -20.20
C THR A 20 -34.84 -5.03 -20.06
N GLY A 21 -34.33 -4.15 -20.91
CA GLY A 21 -32.99 -3.65 -20.80
C GLY A 21 -32.77 -2.96 -19.45
N THR A 22 -32.06 -3.66 -18.57
CA THR A 22 -31.56 -3.05 -17.34
C THR A 22 -30.20 -2.46 -17.69
N SER A 23 -30.19 -1.14 -17.81
CA SER A 23 -28.96 -0.35 -17.81
C SER A 23 -28.16 -0.77 -16.59
N CYS A 24 -26.94 -1.32 -16.82
CA CYS A 24 -25.96 -1.47 -15.77
C CYS A 24 -25.51 -0.08 -15.33
N SER A 25 -26.11 0.42 -14.27
CA SER A 25 -25.46 1.44 -13.47
C SER A 25 -24.31 0.71 -12.75
N ASN A 26 -23.09 1.00 -13.17
CA ASN A 26 -21.90 0.71 -12.39
C ASN A 26 -22.03 1.50 -11.10
N ASP A 27 -22.48 0.85 -10.04
CA ASP A 27 -22.18 1.29 -8.70
C ASP A 27 -20.69 1.06 -8.47
N ASP A 28 -19.88 1.97 -9.03
CA ASP A 28 -18.53 2.21 -8.57
C ASP A 28 -18.63 2.72 -7.13
N ASN A 29 -18.79 1.78 -6.21
CA ASN A 29 -18.49 2.03 -4.81
C ASN A 29 -16.96 2.10 -4.65
N THR A 30 -16.38 3.02 -5.42
CA THR A 30 -15.03 3.50 -5.19
C THR A 30 -15.13 4.28 -3.88
N THR A 31 -14.82 3.61 -2.78
CA THR A 31 -14.44 4.31 -1.56
C THR A 31 -13.30 5.21 -1.99
N SER A 32 -13.58 6.47 -2.27
CA SER A 32 -12.56 7.44 -2.58
C SER A 32 -11.73 7.55 -1.30
N GLU A 33 -10.61 6.81 -1.24
CA GLU A 33 -9.58 7.13 -0.28
C GLU A 33 -9.27 8.60 -0.50
N LYS A 34 -9.66 9.40 0.47
CA LYS A 34 -9.44 10.84 0.45
C LYS A 34 -7.96 11.03 0.26
N GLU A 35 -7.56 11.47 -0.94
CA GLU A 35 -6.16 11.67 -1.28
C GLU A 35 -5.52 12.50 -0.18
N LYS A 36 -4.55 11.90 0.53
CA LYS A 36 -3.88 12.59 1.62
C LYS A 36 -3.11 13.76 1.02
N THR A 37 -3.63 14.95 1.16
CA THR A 37 -2.91 16.17 0.80
C THR A 37 -1.76 16.38 1.79
N TYR A 38 -0.54 16.43 1.26
CA TYR A 38 0.65 16.72 2.06
C TYR A 38 0.83 18.22 2.16
N ASP A 39 1.18 18.69 3.35
CA ASP A 39 1.62 20.07 3.52
C ASP A 39 2.99 20.24 2.86
N MET A 40 3.00 20.85 1.68
CA MET A 40 4.21 21.16 0.92
C MET A 40 4.73 22.58 1.23
N SER A 41 4.09 23.30 2.14
CA SER A 41 4.54 24.61 2.59
C SER A 41 5.78 24.51 3.50
N GLY A 42 6.51 25.60 3.57
CA GLY A 42 7.65 25.72 4.47
C GLY A 42 8.89 24.91 4.03
N PHE A 43 9.92 25.00 4.86
CA PHE A 43 11.23 24.40 4.61
C PHE A 43 11.20 22.88 4.70
N ALA A 44 11.81 22.20 3.72
CA ALA A 44 11.96 20.73 3.74
C ALA A 44 13.09 20.33 4.70
N LYS A 45 12.74 19.80 5.87
CA LYS A 45 13.65 19.16 6.81
C LYS A 45 13.70 17.67 6.46
N GLY A 46 14.70 17.26 5.69
CA GLY A 46 14.76 15.94 5.10
C GLY A 46 15.77 15.01 5.75
N ALA A 47 15.53 13.71 5.59
CA ALA A 47 16.49 12.65 5.87
C ALA A 47 16.50 11.63 4.71
N ASP A 48 17.70 11.13 4.38
CA ASP A 48 17.86 9.99 3.47
C ASP A 48 17.79 8.70 4.30
N VAL A 49 16.81 7.86 3.97
CA VAL A 49 16.60 6.57 4.64
C VAL A 49 16.64 5.41 3.63
N SER A 50 17.38 5.58 2.55
CA SER A 50 17.45 4.62 1.45
C SER A 50 17.86 3.21 1.91
N TRP A 51 18.77 3.11 2.89
CA TRP A 51 19.28 1.85 3.42
C TRP A 51 18.50 1.29 4.62
N LEU A 52 17.40 1.92 5.00
CA LEU A 52 16.69 1.60 6.24
C LEU A 52 16.26 0.13 6.34
N THR A 53 15.71 -0.42 5.28
CA THR A 53 15.22 -1.81 5.25
C THR A 53 16.35 -2.83 5.40
N GLU A 54 17.52 -2.56 4.82
CA GLU A 54 18.72 -3.37 5.00
C GLU A 54 19.21 -3.30 6.45
N MET A 55 19.35 -2.10 7.02
CA MET A 55 19.71 -1.92 8.43
C MET A 55 18.76 -2.65 9.38
N GLU A 56 17.45 -2.58 9.12
CA GLU A 56 16.43 -3.28 9.92
C GLU A 56 16.56 -4.80 9.78
N LYS A 57 16.85 -5.30 8.59
CA LYS A 57 17.13 -6.71 8.33
C LYS A 57 18.35 -7.21 9.11
N ASP A 58 19.37 -6.38 9.20
CA ASP A 58 20.60 -6.66 9.97
C ASP A 58 20.42 -6.49 11.49
N GLY A 59 19.21 -6.15 11.91
CA GLY A 59 18.86 -6.08 13.33
C GLY A 59 19.18 -4.74 13.99
N VAL A 60 19.53 -3.70 13.24
CA VAL A 60 19.74 -2.34 13.77
C VAL A 60 18.45 -1.84 14.43
N LYS A 61 18.57 -1.28 15.62
CA LYS A 61 17.47 -0.71 16.40
C LYS A 61 17.68 0.78 16.59
N PHE A 62 16.59 1.52 16.55
CA PHE A 62 16.56 2.95 16.79
C PHE A 62 15.90 3.25 18.13
N TYR A 63 16.40 4.24 18.86
CA TYR A 63 15.96 4.54 20.21
C TYR A 63 15.69 6.03 20.37
N LYS A 64 14.62 6.34 21.09
CA LYS A 64 14.37 7.70 21.59
C LYS A 64 15.39 8.05 22.68
N GLN A 65 15.50 9.34 23.01
CA GLN A 65 16.38 9.83 24.09
C GLN A 65 16.12 9.13 25.45
N ASN A 66 14.90 8.71 25.68
CA ASN A 66 14.53 7.96 26.91
C ASN A 66 14.85 6.46 26.86
N GLY A 67 15.59 6.01 25.85
CA GLY A 67 15.97 4.61 25.67
C GLY A 67 14.88 3.69 25.12
N LYS A 68 13.70 4.21 24.79
CA LYS A 68 12.62 3.41 24.21
C LYS A 68 12.89 3.12 22.74
N ALA A 69 12.90 1.83 22.38
CA ALA A 69 12.99 1.42 20.99
C ALA A 69 11.79 1.93 20.18
N THR A 70 12.04 2.38 18.97
CA THR A 70 11.03 2.89 18.05
C THR A 70 11.42 2.63 16.60
N GLU A 71 10.48 2.77 15.70
CA GLU A 71 10.71 2.71 14.26
C GLU A 71 11.39 4.00 13.78
N CYS A 72 12.36 3.89 12.86
CA CYS A 72 13.23 4.98 12.45
C CYS A 72 12.46 6.19 11.89
N MET A 73 11.57 5.97 10.91
CA MET A 73 10.84 7.07 10.30
C MET A 73 9.89 7.75 11.29
N LYS A 74 9.31 6.97 12.22
CA LYS A 74 8.50 7.53 13.29
C LYS A 74 9.34 8.41 14.22
N LEU A 75 10.54 7.97 14.57
CA LEU A 75 11.48 8.79 15.36
C LEU A 75 11.80 10.10 14.63
N LEU A 76 12.18 10.02 13.35
CA LEU A 76 12.48 11.19 12.54
C LEU A 76 11.29 12.16 12.48
N ARG A 77 10.08 11.64 12.37
CA ARG A 77 8.87 12.46 12.35
C ARG A 77 8.66 13.19 13.67
N GLU A 78 8.84 12.50 14.79
CA GLU A 78 8.74 13.07 16.13
C GLU A 78 9.80 14.17 16.37
N GLU A 79 11.00 14.00 15.80
CA GLU A 79 12.09 14.98 15.87
C GLU A 79 11.95 16.14 14.85
N GLY A 80 10.82 16.22 14.15
CA GLY A 80 10.48 17.35 13.29
C GLY A 80 10.92 17.22 11.83
N THR A 81 11.42 16.06 11.40
CA THR A 81 11.64 15.75 9.99
C THR A 81 10.29 15.70 9.26
N ASN A 82 10.20 16.32 8.08
CA ASN A 82 8.97 16.37 7.30
C ASN A 82 9.12 15.84 5.87
N SER A 83 10.32 15.43 5.48
CA SER A 83 10.65 14.99 4.13
C SER A 83 11.57 13.78 4.18
N ILE A 84 11.35 12.81 3.31
CA ILE A 84 12.18 11.61 3.18
C ILE A 84 12.70 11.52 1.75
N ARG A 85 14.02 11.29 1.62
CA ARG A 85 14.66 10.94 0.35
C ARG A 85 14.82 9.43 0.28
N LEU A 86 14.49 8.85 -0.87
CA LEU A 86 14.67 7.44 -1.19
C LEU A 86 15.38 7.33 -2.53
N ARG A 87 16.55 6.69 -2.56
CA ARG A 87 17.20 6.28 -3.81
C ARG A 87 16.52 5.06 -4.39
N VAL A 88 16.45 5.01 -5.71
CA VAL A 88 16.00 3.83 -6.43
C VAL A 88 17.02 3.43 -7.49
N TRP A 89 17.40 2.15 -7.49
CA TRP A 89 18.31 1.53 -8.43
C TRP A 89 17.56 0.56 -9.34
N VAL A 90 18.10 0.34 -10.51
CA VAL A 90 17.60 -0.67 -11.44
C VAL A 90 18.27 -2.01 -11.13
N ASN A 91 17.47 -2.99 -10.72
CA ASN A 91 17.93 -4.36 -10.41
C ASN A 91 19.19 -4.43 -9.51
N PRO A 92 19.19 -3.77 -8.33
CA PRO A 92 20.35 -3.79 -7.46
C PRO A 92 20.59 -5.19 -6.88
N GLU A 93 21.85 -5.50 -6.58
CA GLU A 93 22.20 -6.70 -5.86
C GLU A 93 21.50 -6.73 -4.49
N GLY A 94 21.00 -7.89 -4.09
CA GLY A 94 20.24 -8.04 -2.83
C GLY A 94 18.86 -7.39 -2.81
N GLY A 95 18.49 -6.63 -3.84
CA GLY A 95 17.17 -5.97 -3.96
C GLY A 95 17.01 -4.69 -3.15
N TRP A 96 18.00 -4.31 -2.32
CA TRP A 96 17.96 -3.09 -1.51
C TRP A 96 17.97 -1.84 -2.40
N CYS A 97 17.10 -0.88 -2.08
CA CYS A 97 16.84 0.28 -2.93
C CYS A 97 16.31 -0.06 -4.33
N GLY A 98 15.92 -1.31 -4.60
CA GLY A 98 15.17 -1.68 -5.78
C GLY A 98 13.73 -1.18 -5.72
N LYS A 99 12.99 -1.33 -6.82
CA LYS A 99 11.62 -0.82 -6.96
C LYS A 99 10.72 -1.21 -5.79
N ASP A 100 10.65 -2.50 -5.44
CA ASP A 100 9.71 -2.99 -4.44
C ASP A 100 10.08 -2.53 -3.02
N ASP A 101 11.37 -2.50 -2.72
CA ASP A 101 11.91 -1.98 -1.46
C ASP A 101 11.64 -0.47 -1.30
N VAL A 102 11.81 0.30 -2.37
CA VAL A 102 11.49 1.73 -2.37
C VAL A 102 9.99 1.97 -2.19
N ILE A 103 9.14 1.19 -2.86
CA ILE A 103 7.68 1.28 -2.69
C ILE A 103 7.30 1.01 -1.23
N ALA A 104 7.85 -0.03 -0.61
CA ALA A 104 7.57 -0.36 0.79
C ALA A 104 7.96 0.80 1.74
N LYS A 105 9.13 1.39 1.56
CA LYS A 105 9.59 2.57 2.34
C LYS A 105 8.73 3.80 2.06
N ALA A 106 8.37 4.05 0.81
CA ALA A 106 7.51 5.17 0.43
C ALA A 106 6.13 5.06 1.09
N TRP A 107 5.54 3.87 1.14
CA TRP A 107 4.29 3.61 1.87
C TRP A 107 4.41 3.95 3.36
N ARG A 108 5.47 3.51 4.02
CA ARG A 108 5.74 3.81 5.44
C ARG A 108 5.83 5.32 5.66
N ALA A 109 6.60 6.01 4.83
CA ALA A 109 6.77 7.46 4.91
C ALA A 109 5.43 8.19 4.67
N GLN A 110 4.63 7.74 3.71
CA GLN A 110 3.31 8.29 3.41
C GLN A 110 2.37 8.18 4.61
N GLN A 111 2.32 7.03 5.27
CA GLN A 111 1.47 6.84 6.46
C GLN A 111 1.83 7.81 7.59
N LEU A 112 3.08 8.22 7.69
CA LEU A 112 3.58 9.18 8.65
C LEU A 112 3.46 10.65 8.19
N GLY A 113 2.92 10.89 6.99
CA GLY A 113 2.70 12.23 6.45
C GLY A 113 3.98 12.94 6.00
N PHE A 114 5.01 12.20 5.58
CA PHE A 114 6.20 12.77 4.97
C PHE A 114 5.98 13.19 3.52
N ARG A 115 6.64 14.26 3.11
CA ARG A 115 6.93 14.51 1.69
C ARG A 115 7.97 13.50 1.21
N LEU A 116 7.87 13.09 -0.05
CA LEU A 116 8.81 12.14 -0.64
C LEU A 116 9.64 12.82 -1.73
N MET A 117 10.94 12.52 -1.71
CA MET A 117 11.86 12.77 -2.81
C MET A 117 12.36 11.40 -3.30
N ILE A 118 12.04 11.06 -4.54
CA ILE A 118 12.55 9.86 -5.19
C ILE A 118 13.73 10.25 -6.05
N ASP A 119 14.86 9.63 -5.79
CA ASP A 119 16.12 9.90 -6.45
C ASP A 119 16.52 8.70 -7.30
N PHE A 120 16.42 8.86 -8.62
CA PHE A 120 16.72 7.81 -9.59
C PHE A 120 18.23 7.74 -9.84
N HIS A 121 18.85 6.65 -9.42
CA HIS A 121 20.25 6.34 -9.67
C HIS A 121 20.41 5.44 -10.89
N TYR A 122 21.16 5.91 -11.87
CA TYR A 122 21.40 5.18 -13.12
C TYR A 122 22.74 4.45 -13.08
N SER A 123 23.75 5.01 -12.43
CA SER A 123 25.04 4.41 -12.17
C SER A 123 25.79 5.22 -11.09
N ASP A 124 26.72 4.60 -10.41
CA ASP A 124 27.77 5.27 -9.64
C ASP A 124 29.02 5.45 -10.49
#